data_aed2f42e6dd8914fcfcbcfe859fa1d39
#
_entry.id   aed2f42e6dd8914fcfcbcfe859fa1d39
#
_cell.length_a   1.000
_cell.length_b   1.000
_cell.length_c   1.000
_cell.angle_alpha   90.00
_cell.angle_beta   90.00
_cell.angle_gamma   90.00
#
_symmetry.space_group_name_H-M   'P 1'
#
loop_
_entity.id
_entity.type
_entity.pdbx_description
1 polymer ?
#
loop_
_entity_poly.entity_id
_entity_poly.type
_entity_poly.pdbx_seq_one_letter_code
_entity_poly.pdbx_strand_id
1 'polypeptide(L)'
;LIKKVSQSYTKKFCNSIGFGLSKESSMIFSLKENNQVFNKKKGFNYINKDLLAEEIAKAVVEKCGYPINLSGEKGVLEFKSYYLSTENEYSEN
;
A
#
# COMPACT_ATOMS: atom_id res chain seq x y z
N LEU A 1 13.54 -1.73 6.62
CA LEU A 1 12.17 -2.05 7.01
C LEU A 1 11.14 -1.51 6.05
N ILE A 2 11.33 -0.29 5.55
CA ILE A 2 10.42 0.28 4.56
C ILE A 2 10.29 -0.64 3.35
N LYS A 3 11.40 -1.18 2.87
CA LYS A 3 11.38 -2.06 1.71
C LYS A 3 10.55 -3.32 1.98
N LYS A 4 10.74 -3.94 3.14
CA LYS A 4 9.98 -5.13 3.49
C LYS A 4 8.50 -4.84 3.62
N VAL A 5 8.17 -3.73 4.27
CA VAL A 5 6.77 -3.35 4.47
C VAL A 5 6.10 -3.04 3.14
N SER A 6 6.79 -2.30 2.27
CA SER A 6 6.22 -1.93 0.97
C SER A 6 6.05 -3.15 0.06
N GLN A 7 7.02 -4.06 0.05
CA GLN A 7 6.91 -5.27 -0.75
C GLN A 7 5.75 -6.15 -0.28
N SER A 8 5.59 -6.27 1.03
CA SER A 8 4.52 -7.07 1.60
C SER A 8 3.15 -6.48 1.25
N TYR A 9 3.01 -5.17 1.41
CA TYR A 9 1.75 -4.50 1.04
C TYR A 9 1.43 -4.70 -0.43
N THR A 10 2.41 -4.44 -1.28
CA THR A 10 2.23 -4.52 -2.73
C THR A 10 1.77 -5.90 -3.16
N LYS A 11 2.39 -6.93 -2.59
CA LYS A 11 2.00 -8.29 -2.91
C LYS A 11 0.55 -8.57 -2.53
N LYS A 12 0.16 -8.17 -1.33
CA LYS A 12 -1.21 -8.36 -0.86
C LYS A 12 -2.20 -7.60 -1.72
N PHE A 13 -1.87 -6.35 -2.03
CA PHE A 13 -2.75 -5.50 -2.82
C PHE A 13 -2.93 -6.07 -4.22
N CYS A 14 -1.84 -6.35 -4.91
CA CYS A 14 -1.91 -6.82 -6.29
C CYS A 14 -2.56 -8.18 -6.40
N ASN A 15 -2.34 -9.06 -5.41
CA ASN A 15 -3.04 -10.35 -5.38
C ASN A 15 -4.54 -10.15 -5.22
N SER A 16 -4.96 -9.23 -4.36
CA SER A 16 -6.39 -8.96 -4.17
C SER A 16 -7.04 -8.45 -5.45
N ILE A 17 -6.35 -7.55 -6.15
CA ILE A 17 -6.84 -7.06 -7.44
C ILE A 17 -6.96 -8.22 -8.42
N GLY A 18 -5.98 -9.12 -8.43
CA GLY A 18 -6.00 -10.28 -9.31
C GLY A 18 -7.15 -11.23 -9.03
N PHE A 19 -7.62 -11.26 -7.78
CA PHE A 19 -8.78 -12.07 -7.40
C PHE A 19 -10.11 -11.37 -7.65
N GLY A 20 -10.08 -10.14 -8.14
CA GLY A 20 -11.30 -9.44 -8.49
C GLY A 20 -11.85 -8.49 -7.43
N LEU A 21 -11.12 -8.25 -6.35
CA LEU A 21 -11.55 -7.29 -5.36
C LEU A 21 -11.42 -5.87 -5.94
N SER A 22 -12.29 -4.97 -5.45
CA SER A 22 -12.19 -3.57 -5.85
C SER A 22 -10.89 -2.96 -5.33
N LYS A 23 -10.50 -1.85 -5.92
CA LYS A 23 -9.32 -1.13 -5.48
C LYS A 23 -9.44 -0.74 -4.00
N GLU A 24 -10.60 -0.22 -3.60
CA GLU A 24 -10.84 0.22 -2.23
C GLU A 24 -10.76 -0.94 -1.24
N SER A 25 -11.43 -2.04 -1.55
CA SER A 25 -11.39 -3.21 -0.68
C SER A 25 -9.98 -3.78 -0.57
N SER A 26 -9.27 -3.82 -1.69
CA SER A 26 -7.90 -4.31 -1.72
C SER A 26 -6.98 -3.45 -0.86
N MET A 27 -7.17 -2.13 -0.90
CA MET A 27 -6.36 -1.22 -0.09
C MET A 27 -6.60 -1.42 1.40
N ILE A 28 -7.85 -1.50 1.80
CA ILE A 28 -8.20 -1.66 3.22
C ILE A 28 -7.71 -3.00 3.73
N PHE A 29 -7.97 -4.06 2.98
CA PHE A 29 -7.54 -5.40 3.35
C PHE A 29 -6.02 -5.47 3.49
N SER A 30 -5.30 -4.96 2.49
CA SER A 30 -3.85 -5.02 2.49
C SER A 30 -3.24 -4.22 3.64
N LEU A 31 -3.82 -3.06 3.92
CA LEU A 31 -3.34 -2.25 5.03
C LEU A 31 -3.50 -2.98 6.36
N LYS A 32 -4.69 -3.54 6.60
CA LYS A 32 -4.96 -4.22 7.86
C LYS A 32 -4.09 -5.45 8.04
N GLU A 33 -3.97 -6.26 6.98
CA GLU A 33 -3.14 -7.46 7.03
C GLU A 33 -1.68 -7.10 7.26
N ASN A 34 -1.22 -6.09 6.54
CA ASN A 34 0.18 -5.68 6.65
C ASN A 34 0.50 -5.15 8.04
N ASN A 35 -0.42 -4.37 8.62
CA ASN A 35 -0.24 -3.88 9.97
C ASN A 35 -0.16 -5.01 10.99
N GLN A 36 -0.97 -6.05 10.82
CA GLN A 36 -0.90 -7.21 11.71
C GLN A 36 0.45 -7.91 11.64
N VAL A 37 1.02 -7.98 10.45
CA VAL A 37 2.32 -8.63 10.27
C VAL A 37 3.45 -7.82 10.92
N PHE A 38 3.40 -6.51 10.80
CA PHE A 38 4.54 -5.66 11.17
C PHE A 38 4.37 -4.84 12.44
N ASN A 39 3.17 -4.82 13.06
CA ASN A 39 2.92 -3.90 14.17
C ASN A 39 3.83 -4.13 15.38
N LYS A 40 4.38 -5.32 15.53
CA LYS A 40 5.28 -5.64 16.65
C LYS A 40 6.76 -5.58 16.24
N LYS A 41 7.03 -5.30 14.98
CA LYS A 41 8.41 -5.20 14.52
C LYS A 41 9.02 -3.91 15.03
N LYS A 42 10.26 -4.03 15.53
CA LYS A 42 10.99 -2.87 16.02
C LYS A 42 11.17 -1.87 14.89
N GLY A 43 10.86 -0.63 15.16
CA GLY A 43 11.02 0.44 14.18
C GLY A 43 9.80 0.70 13.31
N PHE A 44 8.83 -0.21 13.33
CA PHE A 44 7.66 -0.04 12.44
C PHE A 44 6.92 1.26 12.72
N ASN A 45 6.73 1.60 14.00
CA ASN A 45 6.00 2.81 14.36
C ASN A 45 6.75 4.10 14.06
N TYR A 46 8.04 3.98 13.73
CA TYR A 46 8.89 5.13 13.44
C TYR A 46 9.17 5.29 11.95
N ILE A 47 8.57 4.47 11.11
CA ILE A 47 8.74 4.61 9.67
C ILE A 47 8.13 5.92 9.22
N ASN A 48 8.86 6.63 8.35
CA ASN A 48 8.32 7.82 7.70
C ASN A 48 7.20 7.39 6.77
N LYS A 49 5.97 7.78 7.10
CA LYS A 49 4.80 7.32 6.37
C LYS A 49 4.75 7.85 4.95
N ASP A 50 5.26 9.05 4.72
CA ASP A 50 5.30 9.61 3.38
C ASP A 50 6.24 8.81 2.48
N LEU A 51 7.42 8.47 2.99
CA LEU A 51 8.35 7.65 2.23
C LEU A 51 7.80 6.26 1.97
N LEU A 52 7.15 5.67 2.95
CA LEU A 52 6.55 4.36 2.79
C LEU A 52 5.45 4.40 1.72
N ALA A 53 4.60 5.42 1.77
CA ALA A 53 3.54 5.58 0.79
C ALA A 53 4.10 5.74 -0.62
N GLU A 54 5.20 6.46 -0.74
CA GLU A 54 5.86 6.64 -2.02
C GLU A 54 6.37 5.30 -2.58
N GLU A 55 7.04 4.54 -1.73
CA GLU A 55 7.58 3.24 -2.15
C GLU A 55 6.46 2.27 -2.53
N ILE A 56 5.39 2.26 -1.74
CA ILE A 56 4.23 1.43 -2.04
C ILE A 56 3.62 1.82 -3.37
N ALA A 57 3.42 3.12 -3.58
CA ALA A 57 2.78 3.60 -4.81
C ALA A 57 3.59 3.23 -6.05
N LYS A 58 4.91 3.41 -5.98
CA LYS A 58 5.77 3.04 -7.09
C LYS A 58 5.67 1.55 -7.40
N ALA A 59 5.73 0.73 -6.37
CA ALA A 59 5.70 -0.72 -6.55
C ALA A 59 4.36 -1.20 -7.08
N VAL A 60 3.26 -0.64 -6.57
CA VAL A 60 1.92 -1.02 -7.00
C VAL A 60 1.70 -0.66 -8.46
N VAL A 61 2.03 0.57 -8.85
CA VAL A 61 1.83 1.02 -10.22
C VAL A 61 2.66 0.19 -11.17
N GLU A 62 3.89 -0.13 -10.79
CA GLU A 62 4.75 -0.96 -11.63
C GLU A 62 4.20 -2.37 -11.77
N LYS A 63 3.75 -2.98 -10.67
CA LYS A 63 3.36 -4.38 -10.65
C LYS A 63 1.93 -4.62 -11.13
N CYS A 64 0.98 -3.78 -10.73
CA CYS A 64 -0.42 -3.99 -11.06
C CYS A 64 -1.19 -2.70 -11.32
N GLY A 65 -0.50 -1.71 -11.86
CA GLY A 65 -1.17 -0.45 -12.22
C GLY A 65 -2.15 -0.60 -13.37
N TYR A 66 -1.86 -1.50 -14.29
CA TYR A 66 -2.71 -1.68 -15.47
C TYR A 66 -4.17 -2.02 -15.10
N PRO A 67 -4.42 -3.04 -14.26
CA PRO A 67 -5.81 -3.37 -13.90
C PRO A 67 -6.56 -2.26 -13.18
N ILE A 68 -5.86 -1.35 -12.51
CA ILE A 68 -6.50 -0.26 -11.78
C ILE A 68 -6.37 1.07 -12.52
N ASN A 69 -5.89 1.01 -13.75
CA ASN A 69 -5.82 2.17 -14.65
C ASN A 69 -4.94 3.29 -14.12
N LEU A 70 -3.83 2.94 -13.50
CA LEU A 70 -2.84 3.88 -13.00
C LEU A 70 -1.50 3.58 -13.66
N SER A 71 -0.84 4.63 -14.15
CA SER A 71 0.46 4.48 -14.79
C SER A 71 1.30 5.74 -14.63
N GLY A 72 2.62 5.56 -14.70
CA GLY A 72 3.56 6.67 -14.68
C GLY A 72 3.55 7.45 -13.40
N GLU A 73 4.19 8.61 -13.43
CA GLU A 73 4.30 9.46 -12.25
C GLU A 73 2.95 9.92 -11.73
N LYS A 74 2.02 10.21 -12.63
CA LYS A 74 0.70 10.63 -12.23
C LYS A 74 -0.02 9.51 -11.48
N GLY A 75 0.12 8.27 -11.95
CA GLY A 75 -0.46 7.12 -11.26
C GLY A 75 0.15 6.90 -9.89
N VAL A 76 1.46 7.11 -9.77
CA VAL A 76 2.15 6.98 -8.48
C VAL A 76 1.61 8.03 -7.50
N LEU A 77 1.50 9.28 -7.94
CA LEU A 77 0.99 10.34 -7.08
C LEU A 77 -0.44 10.06 -6.64
N GLU A 78 -1.26 9.58 -7.56
CA GLU A 78 -2.65 9.27 -7.26
C GLU A 78 -2.75 8.13 -6.24
N PHE A 79 -2.02 7.05 -6.44
CA PHE A 79 -2.05 5.93 -5.51
C PHE A 79 -1.49 6.33 -4.14
N LYS A 80 -0.42 7.12 -4.12
CA LYS A 80 0.16 7.59 -2.88
C LYS A 80 -0.87 8.35 -2.06
N SER A 81 -1.62 9.24 -2.71
CA SER A 81 -2.65 10.02 -2.07
C SER A 81 -3.75 9.12 -1.48
N TYR A 82 -4.19 8.13 -2.25
CA TYR A 82 -5.17 7.15 -1.78
C TYR A 82 -4.65 6.37 -0.58
N TYR A 83 -3.40 5.92 -0.66
CA TYR A 83 -2.82 5.13 0.41
C TYR A 83 -2.76 5.93 1.71
N LEU A 84 -2.28 7.16 1.65
CA LEU A 84 -2.18 8.01 2.83
C LEU A 84 -3.55 8.29 3.43
N SER A 85 -4.54 8.51 2.59
CA SER A 85 -5.91 8.72 3.02
C SER A 85 -6.46 7.50 3.75
N THR A 86 -6.23 6.32 3.18
CA THR A 86 -6.69 5.07 3.74
C THR A 86 -5.98 4.78 5.07
N GLU A 87 -4.67 4.99 5.10
CA GLU A 87 -3.88 4.78 6.29
C GLU A 87 -4.36 5.68 7.42
N ASN A 88 -4.66 6.92 7.09
CA ASN A 88 -5.13 7.88 8.08
C ASN A 88 -6.51 7.50 8.63
N GLU A 89 -7.35 6.93 7.79
CA GLU A 89 -8.71 6.56 8.18
C GLU A 89 -8.78 5.25 8.96
N TYR A 90 -7.98 4.27 8.58
CA TYR A 90 -8.09 2.89 9.09
C TYR A 90 -6.95 2.46 9.98
N SER A 91 -5.90 3.25 10.10
CA SER A 91 -4.79 2.90 10.95
C SER A 91 -5.16 3.12 12.40
N GLU A 92 -4.76 2.17 13.26
CA GLU A 92 -4.97 2.32 14.69
C GLU A 92 -3.75 2.96 15.33
N ASN A 93 -3.99 3.86 16.21
CA ASN A 93 -2.92 4.57 16.90
C ASN A 93 -2.55 3.89 18.21
#